data_ccd589d749bebeb3290afa62b73be980
#
_entry.id   ccd589d749bebeb3290afa62b73be980
#
_cell.length_a   1.000
_cell.length_b   1.000
_cell.length_c   1.000
_cell.angle_alpha   90.00
_cell.angle_beta   90.00
_cell.angle_gamma   90.00
#
_symmetry.space_group_name_H-M   'P 1'
#
loop_
_entity.id
_entity.type
_entity.pdbx_description
1 polymer ?
#
loop_
_entity_poly.entity_id
_entity_poly.type
_entity_poly.pdbx_seq_one_letter_code
_entity_poly.pdbx_strand_id
1 'polypeptide(L)'
;VLLVLSVFSAAYAAEILRGSLAAVLKDQSEAAQVLGASWWVTQRVVVLPQVLRGALPPLVSHVIGVLKDTALVMVVSLHELTGSMSLSLSGDADWRPYFLEAYLVIAAGYAAMCLGVAAVGKRLESRWPAQGAQR
;
A
#
# COMPACT_ATOMS: atom_id res chain seq x y z
N VAL A 1 5.11 12.96 14.67
CA VAL A 1 4.94 11.54 14.29
C VAL A 1 4.26 11.43 12.94
N LEU A 2 3.06 12.03 12.71
CA LEU A 2 2.35 11.93 11.44
C LEU A 2 3.18 12.39 10.24
N LEU A 3 3.88 13.51 10.34
CA LEU A 3 4.78 13.99 9.29
C LEU A 3 5.89 12.97 8.97
N VAL A 4 6.50 12.38 9.99
CA VAL A 4 7.56 11.38 9.81
C VAL A 4 7.02 10.14 9.09
N LEU A 5 5.87 9.62 9.54
CA LEU A 5 5.22 8.48 8.87
C LEU A 5 4.84 8.80 7.43
N SER A 6 4.31 10.01 7.17
CA SER A 6 3.94 10.43 5.82
C SER A 6 5.16 10.53 4.89
N VAL A 7 6.24 11.14 5.35
CA VAL A 7 7.49 11.26 4.57
C VAL A 7 8.11 9.89 4.32
N PHE A 8 8.16 9.05 5.35
CA PHE A 8 8.68 7.69 5.22
C PHE A 8 7.86 6.86 4.22
N SER A 9 6.52 6.90 4.35
CA SER A 9 5.61 6.21 3.45
C SER A 9 5.71 6.73 2.01
N ALA A 10 5.83 8.05 1.83
CA ALA A 10 6.03 8.65 0.51
C ALA A 10 7.35 8.25 -0.13
N ALA A 11 8.44 8.20 0.64
CA ALA A 11 9.75 7.76 0.16
C ALA A 11 9.70 6.29 -0.30
N TYR A 12 9.02 5.43 0.47
CA TYR A 12 8.85 4.02 0.12
C TYR A 12 8.01 3.84 -1.15
N ALA A 13 6.90 4.59 -1.27
CA ALA A 13 6.06 4.59 -2.46
C ALA A 13 6.83 5.09 -3.70
N ALA A 14 7.66 6.12 -3.56
CA ALA A 14 8.52 6.62 -4.62
C ALA A 14 9.53 5.56 -5.09
N GLU A 15 10.11 4.80 -4.15
CA GLU A 15 11.04 3.72 -4.49
C GLU A 15 10.37 2.55 -5.20
N ILE A 16 9.13 2.20 -4.84
CA ILE A 16 8.31 1.23 -5.57
C ILE A 16 8.09 1.69 -7.02
N LEU A 17 7.73 2.96 -7.22
CA LEU A 17 7.54 3.54 -8.55
C LEU A 17 8.83 3.56 -9.36
N ARG A 18 9.95 3.93 -8.72
CA ARG A 18 11.28 3.94 -9.34
C ARG A 18 11.69 2.52 -9.78
N GLY A 19 11.48 1.52 -8.93
CA GLY A 19 11.75 0.12 -9.25
C GLY A 19 10.89 -0.38 -10.43
N SER A 20 9.60 -0.03 -10.43
CA SER A 20 8.69 -0.37 -11.52
C SER A 20 9.07 0.32 -12.83
N LEU A 21 9.55 1.56 -12.78
CA LEU A 21 10.04 2.29 -13.96
C LEU A 21 11.32 1.63 -14.51
N ALA A 22 12.23 1.22 -13.62
CA ALA A 22 13.46 0.54 -14.02
C ALA A 22 13.22 -0.83 -14.66
N ALA A 23 12.09 -1.48 -14.33
CA ALA A 23 11.69 -2.77 -14.89
C ALA A 23 11.07 -2.66 -16.30
N VAL A 24 10.65 -1.46 -16.73
CA VAL A 24 10.18 -1.25 -18.10
C VAL A 24 11.36 -1.28 -19.06
N LEU A 25 11.30 -2.19 -20.02
CA LEU A 25 12.38 -2.39 -20.99
C LEU A 25 12.60 -1.14 -21.84
N LYS A 26 13.86 -0.68 -21.93
CA LYS A 26 14.24 0.46 -22.77
C LYS A 26 13.86 0.23 -24.25
N ASP A 27 13.97 -0.99 -24.70
CA ASP A 27 13.66 -1.39 -26.08
C ASP A 27 12.25 -1.00 -26.52
N GLN A 28 11.26 -1.04 -25.61
CA GLN A 28 9.88 -0.62 -25.92
C GLN A 28 9.76 0.89 -26.12
N SER A 29 10.51 1.66 -25.35
CA SER A 29 10.58 3.11 -25.51
C SER A 29 11.29 3.49 -26.81
N GLU A 30 12.38 2.80 -27.13
CA GLU A 30 13.14 3.02 -28.36
C GLU A 30 12.33 2.60 -29.59
N ALA A 31 11.65 1.46 -29.55
CA ALA A 31 10.77 1.00 -30.64
C ALA A 31 9.63 2.00 -30.91
N ALA A 32 9.01 2.56 -29.88
CA ALA A 32 7.97 3.58 -30.04
C ALA A 32 8.52 4.85 -30.72
N GLN A 33 9.73 5.26 -30.38
CA GLN A 33 10.38 6.43 -30.98
C GLN A 33 10.76 6.18 -32.45
N VAL A 34 11.23 4.98 -32.78
CA VAL A 34 11.50 4.56 -34.17
C VAL A 34 10.24 4.62 -35.04
N LEU A 35 9.06 4.31 -34.45
CA LEU A 35 7.76 4.45 -35.11
C LEU A 35 7.26 5.91 -35.19
N GLY A 36 8.09 6.89 -34.80
CA GLY A 36 7.76 8.32 -34.89
C GLY A 36 7.00 8.89 -33.70
N ALA A 37 6.84 8.13 -32.60
CA ALA A 37 6.22 8.66 -31.40
C ALA A 37 7.12 9.73 -30.76
N SER A 38 6.54 10.88 -30.41
CA SER A 38 7.26 11.87 -29.61
C SER A 38 7.55 11.35 -28.20
N TRP A 39 8.55 11.89 -27.53
CA TRP A 39 8.91 11.49 -26.17
C TRP A 39 7.71 11.54 -25.22
N TRP A 40 6.89 12.58 -25.26
CA TRP A 40 5.69 12.70 -24.45
C TRP A 40 4.64 11.61 -24.71
N VAL A 41 4.44 11.28 -25.98
CA VAL A 41 3.53 10.19 -26.38
C VAL A 41 4.05 8.86 -25.88
N THR A 42 5.34 8.59 -26.06
CA THR A 42 6.00 7.37 -25.56
C THR A 42 5.82 7.23 -24.04
N GLN A 43 6.08 8.31 -23.28
CA GLN A 43 5.92 8.25 -21.82
C GLN A 43 4.47 7.99 -21.40
N ARG A 44 3.48 8.69 -21.99
CA ARG A 44 2.08 8.57 -21.59
C ARG A 44 1.41 7.27 -22.04
N VAL A 45 1.73 6.80 -23.24
CA VAL A 45 0.99 5.69 -23.88
C VAL A 45 1.69 4.36 -23.67
N VAL A 46 3.03 4.35 -23.60
CA VAL A 46 3.81 3.11 -23.48
C VAL A 46 4.33 2.90 -22.06
N VAL A 47 5.10 3.86 -21.54
CA VAL A 47 5.84 3.67 -20.29
C VAL A 47 4.92 3.76 -19.07
N LEU A 48 4.19 4.85 -18.93
CA LEU A 48 3.38 5.11 -17.73
C LEU A 48 2.35 4.02 -17.40
N PRO A 49 1.58 3.50 -18.38
CA PRO A 49 0.63 2.40 -18.09
C PRO A 49 1.33 1.13 -17.59
N GLN A 50 2.51 0.83 -18.09
CA GLN A 50 3.28 -0.34 -17.67
C GLN A 50 3.86 -0.17 -16.27
N VAL A 51 4.43 1.00 -15.98
CA VAL A 51 4.93 1.35 -14.64
C VAL A 51 3.82 1.25 -13.60
N LEU A 52 2.64 1.81 -13.88
CA LEU A 52 1.51 1.77 -12.94
C LEU A 52 1.03 0.33 -12.70
N ARG A 53 1.00 -0.49 -13.73
CA ARG A 53 0.63 -1.92 -13.58
C ARG A 53 1.65 -2.68 -12.73
N GLY A 54 2.95 -2.47 -12.97
CA GLY A 54 4.02 -3.11 -12.21
C GLY A 54 4.10 -2.62 -10.77
N ALA A 55 3.78 -1.35 -10.52
CA ALA A 55 3.80 -0.75 -9.19
C ALA A 55 2.59 -1.13 -8.34
N LEU A 56 1.45 -1.50 -8.94
CA LEU A 56 0.19 -1.70 -8.22
C LEU A 56 0.29 -2.77 -7.12
N PRO A 57 0.79 -4.02 -7.36
CA PRO A 57 0.89 -5.03 -6.31
C PRO A 57 1.75 -4.60 -5.12
N PRO A 58 2.99 -4.09 -5.32
CA PRO A 58 3.80 -3.64 -4.19
C PRO A 58 3.22 -2.40 -3.49
N LEU A 59 2.51 -1.50 -4.18
CA LEU A 59 1.81 -0.38 -3.55
C LEU A 59 0.66 -0.86 -2.67
N VAL A 60 -0.13 -1.84 -3.10
CA VAL A 60 -1.19 -2.45 -2.28
C VAL A 60 -0.59 -3.08 -1.02
N SER A 61 0.50 -3.82 -1.15
CA SER A 61 1.23 -4.40 -0.02
C SER A 61 1.77 -3.33 0.93
N HIS A 62 2.29 -2.22 0.40
CA HIS A 62 2.76 -1.09 1.18
C HIS A 62 1.63 -0.43 1.98
N VAL A 63 0.46 -0.19 1.37
CA VAL A 63 -0.73 0.35 2.07
C VAL A 63 -1.17 -0.56 3.22
N ILE A 64 -1.16 -1.89 3.02
CA ILE A 64 -1.47 -2.86 4.07
C ILE A 64 -0.42 -2.80 5.20
N GLY A 65 0.86 -2.61 4.86
CA GLY A 65 1.94 -2.39 5.82
C GLY A 65 1.69 -1.15 6.67
N VAL A 66 1.47 -0.01 6.02
CA VAL A 66 1.19 1.28 6.70
C VAL A 66 -0.02 1.19 7.61
N LEU A 67 -1.09 0.50 7.21
CA LEU A 67 -2.26 0.26 8.07
C LEU A 67 -1.86 -0.45 9.39
N LYS A 68 -1.00 -1.44 9.33
CA LYS A 68 -0.50 -2.16 10.52
C LYS A 68 0.45 -1.31 11.35
N ASP A 69 1.28 -0.51 10.68
CA ASP A 69 2.26 0.36 11.33
C ASP A 69 1.60 1.49 12.12
N THR A 70 0.34 1.84 11.82
CA THR A 70 -0.42 2.81 12.64
C THR A 70 -0.55 2.35 14.08
N ALA A 71 -0.64 1.04 14.36
CA ALA A 71 -0.69 0.51 15.71
C ALA A 71 0.60 0.80 16.52
N LEU A 72 1.75 1.01 15.85
CA LEU A 72 3.01 1.32 16.52
C LEU A 72 3.05 2.75 17.08
N VAL A 73 2.21 3.66 16.60
CA VAL A 73 2.20 5.05 17.10
C VAL A 73 1.66 5.15 18.54
N MET A 74 1.01 4.11 19.04
CA MET A 74 0.63 3.99 20.44
C MET A 74 1.85 4.13 21.37
N VAL A 75 3.04 3.67 20.96
CA VAL A 75 4.30 3.76 21.73
C VAL A 75 4.68 5.21 22.03
N VAL A 76 4.29 6.14 21.17
CA VAL A 76 4.52 7.58 21.35
C VAL A 76 3.26 8.32 21.86
N SER A 77 2.39 7.59 22.57
CA SER A 77 1.17 8.12 23.22
C SER A 77 0.17 8.77 22.24
N LEU A 78 0.20 8.41 20.97
CA LEU A 78 -0.85 8.76 20.04
C LEU A 78 -1.94 7.68 20.07
N HIS A 79 -3.14 8.10 20.44
CA HIS A 79 -4.29 7.19 20.54
C HIS A 79 -4.87 6.96 19.13
N GLU A 80 -4.55 5.81 18.56
CA GLU A 80 -5.20 5.22 17.42
C GLU A 80 -6.18 4.12 17.92
N LEU A 81 -6.67 3.27 17.03
CA LEU A 81 -7.68 2.26 17.39
C LEU A 81 -7.25 1.37 18.57
N THR A 82 -6.01 0.84 18.54
CA THR A 82 -5.47 -0.06 19.56
C THR A 82 -5.20 0.68 20.88
N GLY A 83 -4.60 1.87 20.79
CA GLY A 83 -4.31 2.71 21.97
C GLY A 83 -5.57 3.21 22.63
N SER A 84 -6.57 3.63 21.89
CA SER A 84 -7.88 4.06 22.42
C SER A 84 -8.59 2.94 23.15
N MET A 85 -8.56 1.72 22.61
CA MET A 85 -9.13 0.54 23.27
C MET A 85 -8.38 0.20 24.54
N SER A 86 -7.05 0.20 24.53
CA SER A 86 -6.22 -0.07 25.71
C SER A 86 -6.52 0.90 26.84
N LEU A 87 -6.69 2.20 26.53
CA LEU A 87 -7.08 3.20 27.51
C LEU A 87 -8.47 2.95 28.10
N SER A 88 -9.45 2.66 27.25
CA SER A 88 -10.83 2.39 27.67
C SER A 88 -10.89 1.20 28.62
N LEU A 89 -10.15 0.12 28.30
CA LEU A 89 -10.09 -1.08 29.13
C LEU A 89 -9.32 -0.87 30.46
N SER A 90 -8.31 0.01 30.43
CA SER A 90 -7.48 0.30 31.62
C SER A 90 -8.16 1.27 32.56
N GLY A 91 -9.06 2.12 32.04
CA GLY A 91 -9.75 3.17 32.79
C GLY A 91 -10.84 2.65 33.73
N ASP A 92 -11.37 1.46 33.50
CA ASP A 92 -12.45 0.87 34.27
C ASP A 92 -12.12 -0.58 34.69
N ALA A 93 -12.24 -0.86 35.99
CA ALA A 93 -11.91 -2.18 36.54
C ALA A 93 -12.83 -3.30 36.04
N ASP A 94 -14.07 -2.97 35.70
CA ASP A 94 -15.07 -3.92 35.23
C ASP A 94 -14.76 -4.43 33.81
N TRP A 95 -13.99 -3.70 33.00
CA TRP A 95 -13.60 -4.09 31.66
C TRP A 95 -12.26 -4.83 31.57
N ARG A 96 -11.47 -4.83 32.64
CA ARG A 96 -10.17 -5.54 32.67
C ARG A 96 -10.25 -7.01 32.34
N PRO A 97 -11.26 -7.79 32.77
CA PRO A 97 -11.36 -9.22 32.42
C PRO A 97 -11.51 -9.48 30.92
N TYR A 98 -12.02 -8.50 30.17
CA TYR A 98 -12.34 -8.62 28.72
C TYR A 98 -11.22 -8.15 27.79
N PHE A 99 -9.99 -8.04 28.32
CA PHE A 99 -8.84 -7.59 27.52
C PHE A 99 -8.62 -8.46 26.28
N LEU A 100 -8.67 -9.78 26.45
CA LEU A 100 -8.43 -10.72 25.34
C LEU A 100 -9.49 -10.57 24.25
N GLU A 101 -10.75 -10.53 24.64
CA GLU A 101 -11.88 -10.38 23.73
C GLU A 101 -11.81 -9.07 22.94
N ALA A 102 -11.50 -7.99 23.61
CA ALA A 102 -11.36 -6.67 22.99
C ALA A 102 -10.22 -6.63 21.98
N TYR A 103 -9.07 -7.22 22.29
CA TYR A 103 -7.97 -7.31 21.33
C TYR A 103 -8.29 -8.23 20.15
N LEU A 104 -9.05 -9.30 20.35
CA LEU A 104 -9.53 -10.15 19.25
C LEU A 104 -10.48 -9.38 18.32
N VAL A 105 -11.36 -8.54 18.85
CA VAL A 105 -12.24 -7.68 18.05
C VAL A 105 -11.44 -6.69 17.22
N ILE A 106 -10.42 -6.04 17.81
CA ILE A 106 -9.53 -5.13 17.07
C ILE A 106 -8.75 -5.88 15.99
N ALA A 107 -8.19 -7.03 16.32
CA ALA A 107 -7.46 -7.86 15.35
C ALA A 107 -8.35 -8.25 14.17
N ALA A 108 -9.60 -8.63 14.43
CA ALA A 108 -10.58 -8.90 13.39
C ALA A 108 -10.88 -7.65 12.54
N GLY A 109 -10.98 -6.48 13.16
CA GLY A 109 -11.15 -5.19 12.46
C GLY A 109 -9.97 -4.87 11.52
N TYR A 110 -8.74 -4.99 12.02
CA TYR A 110 -7.54 -4.82 11.19
C TYR A 110 -7.48 -5.84 10.05
N ALA A 111 -7.80 -7.11 10.34
CA ALA A 111 -7.86 -8.15 9.32
C ALA A 111 -8.89 -7.82 8.23
N ALA A 112 -10.09 -7.37 8.61
CA ALA A 112 -11.13 -6.97 7.68
C ALA A 112 -10.68 -5.79 6.80
N MET A 113 -10.04 -4.76 7.37
CA MET A 113 -9.49 -3.64 6.60
C MET A 113 -8.40 -4.10 5.63
N CYS A 114 -7.44 -4.91 6.07
CA CYS A 114 -6.38 -5.45 5.22
C CYS A 114 -6.93 -6.31 4.08
N LEU A 115 -7.92 -7.17 4.36
CA LEU A 115 -8.59 -7.97 3.35
C LEU A 115 -9.38 -7.10 2.36
N GLY A 116 -10.01 -6.02 2.83
CA GLY A 116 -10.67 -5.04 1.98
C GLY A 116 -9.71 -4.38 1.01
N VAL A 117 -8.57 -3.89 1.49
CA VAL A 117 -7.51 -3.29 0.65
C VAL A 117 -6.97 -4.31 -0.34
N ALA A 118 -6.69 -5.54 0.10
CA ALA A 118 -6.22 -6.61 -0.76
C ALA A 118 -7.24 -6.98 -1.85
N ALA A 119 -8.53 -7.02 -1.51
CA ALA A 119 -9.59 -7.30 -2.47
C ALA A 119 -9.72 -6.19 -3.54
N VAL A 120 -9.61 -4.93 -3.13
CA VAL A 120 -9.58 -3.79 -4.07
C VAL A 120 -8.34 -3.87 -4.96
N GLY A 121 -7.17 -4.16 -4.39
CA GLY A 121 -5.93 -4.35 -5.14
C GLY A 121 -6.08 -5.43 -6.21
N LYS A 122 -6.55 -6.61 -5.85
CA LYS A 122 -6.80 -7.72 -6.80
C LYS A 122 -7.78 -7.34 -7.91
N ARG A 123 -8.83 -6.57 -7.59
CA ARG A 123 -9.77 -6.09 -8.62
C ARG A 123 -9.13 -5.11 -9.60
N LEU A 124 -8.23 -4.25 -9.12
CA LEU A 124 -7.48 -3.34 -9.98
C LEU A 124 -6.49 -4.09 -10.85
N GLU A 125 -5.76 -5.05 -10.27
CA GLU A 125 -4.84 -5.92 -11.01
C GLU A 125 -5.56 -6.73 -12.11
N SER A 126 -6.73 -7.27 -11.82
CA SER A 126 -7.50 -8.05 -12.81
C SER A 126 -8.02 -7.21 -13.98
N ARG A 127 -8.23 -5.91 -13.78
CA ARG A 127 -8.60 -4.98 -14.86
C ARG A 127 -7.41 -4.59 -15.73
N TRP A 128 -6.18 -4.74 -15.22
CA TRP A 128 -4.93 -4.40 -15.90
C TRP A 128 -3.94 -5.57 -15.83
N PRO A 129 -4.24 -6.69 -16.49
CA PRO A 129 -3.35 -7.84 -16.45
C PRO A 129 -1.95 -7.47 -16.95
N ALA A 130 -0.92 -7.91 -16.21
CA ALA A 130 0.46 -7.71 -16.62
C ALA A 130 0.69 -8.38 -17.96
N GLN A 131 1.07 -7.62 -18.98
CA GLN A 131 1.51 -8.17 -20.25
C GLN A 131 2.90 -8.80 -20.03
N GLY A 132 2.98 -10.13 -19.91
CA GLY A 132 4.27 -10.81 -19.77
C GLY A 132 4.28 -12.13 -18.98
N ALA A 133 3.16 -12.58 -18.44
CA ALA A 133 3.08 -13.85 -17.71
C ALA A 133 2.86 -15.08 -18.62
N GLN A 134 3.13 -14.95 -19.92
CA GLN A 134 3.11 -16.06 -20.88
C GLN A 134 4.47 -16.14 -21.57
N ARG A 135 5.47 -16.67 -20.87
CA ARG A 135 6.61 -17.41 -21.46
C ARG A 135 7.16 -18.37 -20.42
#